data_056b047546d16c69be210e5bede8bffb
#
_entry.id   056b047546d16c69be210e5bede8bffb
#
_cell.length_a   1.000
_cell.length_b   1.000
_cell.length_c   1.000
_cell.angle_alpha   90.00
_cell.angle_beta   90.00
_cell.angle_gamma   90.00
#
_symmetry.space_group_name_H-M   'P 1'
#
loop_
_entity.id
_entity.type
_entity.pdbx_description
1 polymer ?
#
loop_
_entity_poly.entity_id
_entity_poly.type
_entity_poly.pdbx_seq_one_letter_code
_entity_poly.pdbx_strand_id
1 'polypeptide(L)'
;MVKTKALWSKVGVILGIVGLVLFGHTEGWGVDWKYYGTNEDGSYFYDTESMTRLPKNLVEVWVQSAYSEKSISHWMREGGNGFQDLDFSLILLELNCAERSSRYLRIVFYAKNGKVFQPLDNDEWHFIAPDSMTGTLHKEVCR
;
A
#
# COMPACT_ATOMS: atom_id res chain seq x y z
N MET A 1 -40.46 -39.87 -9.15
CA MET A 1 -40.58 -38.60 -8.45
C MET A 1 -39.61 -38.43 -7.29
N VAL A 2 -39.31 -39.44 -6.51
CA VAL A 2 -38.38 -39.37 -5.37
C VAL A 2 -36.92 -39.18 -5.82
N LYS A 3 -36.51 -39.68 -6.99
CA LYS A 3 -35.15 -39.51 -7.52
C LYS A 3 -34.80 -38.13 -7.99
N THR A 4 -35.77 -37.29 -8.37
CA THR A 4 -35.51 -35.92 -8.81
C THR A 4 -35.22 -34.96 -7.66
N LYS A 5 -35.81 -35.17 -6.47
CA LYS A 5 -35.54 -34.34 -5.28
C LYS A 5 -34.11 -34.53 -4.74
N ALA A 6 -33.60 -35.78 -4.77
CA ALA A 6 -32.25 -36.08 -4.34
C ALA A 6 -31.18 -35.49 -5.29
N LEU A 7 -31.48 -35.41 -6.59
CA LEU A 7 -30.56 -34.85 -7.59
C LEU A 7 -30.40 -33.32 -7.41
N TRP A 8 -31.48 -32.63 -7.10
CA TRP A 8 -31.46 -31.18 -6.88
C TRP A 8 -30.70 -30.79 -5.62
N SER A 9 -30.79 -31.56 -4.55
CA SER A 9 -30.03 -31.29 -3.34
C SER A 9 -28.53 -31.46 -3.54
N LYS A 10 -28.12 -32.41 -4.36
CA LYS A 10 -26.69 -32.64 -4.70
C LYS A 10 -26.14 -31.56 -5.61
N VAL A 11 -26.93 -31.05 -6.53
CA VAL A 11 -26.54 -29.96 -7.42
C VAL A 11 -26.42 -28.64 -6.60
N GLY A 12 -27.31 -28.39 -5.68
CA GLY A 12 -27.24 -27.23 -4.79
C GLY A 12 -25.98 -27.20 -3.91
N VAL A 13 -25.60 -28.36 -3.37
CA VAL A 13 -24.38 -28.48 -2.55
C VAL A 13 -23.10 -28.28 -3.39
N ILE A 14 -23.06 -28.82 -4.59
CA ILE A 14 -21.91 -28.66 -5.49
C ILE A 14 -21.76 -27.20 -5.92
N LEU A 15 -22.84 -26.52 -6.24
CA LEU A 15 -22.82 -25.09 -6.60
C LEU A 15 -22.40 -24.23 -5.40
N GLY A 16 -22.80 -24.56 -4.17
CA GLY A 16 -22.36 -23.88 -2.97
C GLY A 16 -20.87 -24.02 -2.71
N ILE A 17 -20.31 -25.22 -2.89
CA ILE A 17 -18.88 -25.49 -2.70
C ILE A 17 -18.04 -24.78 -3.76
N VAL A 18 -18.46 -24.81 -5.02
CA VAL A 18 -17.78 -24.10 -6.11
C VAL A 18 -17.79 -22.60 -5.90
N GLY A 19 -18.92 -22.04 -5.44
CA GLY A 19 -19.00 -20.62 -5.07
C GLY A 19 -18.05 -20.24 -3.96
N LEU A 20 -17.93 -21.05 -2.92
CA LEU A 20 -17.02 -20.82 -1.79
C LEU A 20 -15.55 -20.85 -2.22
N VAL A 21 -15.18 -21.75 -3.09
CA VAL A 21 -13.82 -21.87 -3.64
C VAL A 21 -13.47 -20.67 -4.52
N LEU A 22 -14.41 -20.18 -5.32
CA LEU A 22 -14.18 -18.99 -6.16
C LEU A 22 -14.02 -17.72 -5.34
N PHE A 23 -14.77 -17.55 -4.26
CA PHE A 23 -14.62 -16.41 -3.35
C PHE A 23 -13.33 -16.49 -2.51
N GLY A 24 -12.90 -17.69 -2.12
CA GLY A 24 -11.64 -17.88 -1.41
C GLY A 24 -10.39 -17.54 -2.21
N HIS A 25 -10.44 -17.65 -3.55
CA HIS A 25 -9.32 -17.29 -4.42
C HIS A 25 -9.17 -15.79 -4.68
N THR A 26 -10.20 -14.98 -4.45
CA THR A 26 -10.11 -13.53 -4.61
C THR A 26 -9.36 -12.84 -3.46
N GLU A 27 -9.25 -13.47 -2.30
CA GLU A 27 -8.46 -12.96 -1.18
C GLU A 27 -6.94 -13.13 -1.39
N GLY A 28 -6.48 -13.99 -2.30
CA GLY A 28 -5.07 -14.23 -2.60
C GLY A 28 -4.37 -13.13 -3.41
N TRP A 29 -5.09 -12.10 -3.86
CA TRP A 29 -4.56 -10.91 -4.56
C TRP A 29 -4.51 -9.70 -3.62
N GLY A 30 -4.68 -9.95 -2.32
CA GLY A 30 -4.73 -8.93 -1.29
C GLY A 30 -3.36 -8.31 -1.04
N VAL A 31 -3.41 -7.01 -0.84
CA VAL A 31 -2.37 -6.20 -0.21
C VAL A 31 -2.45 -6.49 1.28
N ASP A 32 -1.33 -6.73 1.94
CA ASP A 32 -1.28 -6.89 3.40
C ASP A 32 -0.58 -5.69 4.03
N TRP A 33 -1.36 -4.67 4.39
CA TRP A 33 -0.88 -3.44 4.98
C TRP A 33 -0.50 -3.63 6.45
N LYS A 34 0.77 -3.44 6.75
CA LYS A 34 1.29 -3.43 8.11
C LYS A 34 1.60 -2.00 8.55
N TYR A 35 0.97 -1.58 9.65
CA TYR A 35 1.23 -0.29 10.27
C TYR A 35 2.66 -0.24 10.84
N TYR A 36 3.38 0.87 10.62
CA TYR A 36 4.71 1.04 11.19
C TYR A 36 4.93 2.37 11.92
N GLY A 37 4.00 3.29 11.88
CA GLY A 37 4.10 4.51 12.70
C GLY A 37 3.14 5.59 12.33
N THR A 38 3.06 6.59 13.22
CA THR A 38 2.28 7.81 13.07
C THR A 38 3.14 8.98 13.52
N ASN A 39 3.06 10.08 12.80
CA ASN A 39 3.64 11.37 13.16
C ASN A 39 2.60 12.48 12.92
N GLU A 40 3.04 13.74 12.99
CA GLU A 40 2.18 14.90 12.76
C GLU A 40 1.56 14.92 11.35
N ASP A 41 2.21 14.30 10.37
CA ASP A 41 1.78 14.32 8.98
C ASP A 41 0.76 13.23 8.65
N GLY A 42 0.68 12.17 9.45
CA GLY A 42 -0.27 11.09 9.24
C GLY A 42 0.17 9.74 9.77
N SER A 43 -0.47 8.70 9.27
CA SER A 43 -0.20 7.30 9.61
C SER A 43 0.36 6.56 8.42
N TYR A 44 1.29 5.63 8.66
CA TYR A 44 2.10 4.98 7.66
C TYR A 44 1.99 3.48 7.74
N PHE A 45 1.83 2.86 6.57
CA PHE A 45 1.68 1.41 6.39
C PHE A 45 2.58 0.95 5.25
N TYR A 46 3.07 -0.28 5.32
CA TYR A 46 3.76 -0.89 4.19
C TYR A 46 3.13 -2.24 3.83
N ASP A 47 3.23 -2.61 2.55
CA ASP A 47 2.66 -3.86 2.06
C ASP A 47 3.69 -4.99 2.18
N THR A 48 3.38 -5.97 3.02
CA THR A 48 4.25 -7.13 3.24
C THR A 48 4.20 -8.15 2.10
N GLU A 49 3.09 -8.20 1.35
CA GLU A 49 2.88 -9.19 0.28
C GLU A 49 3.63 -8.85 -1.01
N SER A 50 3.69 -7.56 -1.37
CA SER A 50 4.34 -7.12 -2.59
C SER A 50 5.79 -6.69 -2.41
N MET A 51 6.33 -6.76 -1.19
CA MET A 51 7.72 -6.41 -0.91
C MET A 51 8.68 -7.33 -1.65
N THR A 52 9.61 -6.75 -2.40
CA THR A 52 10.58 -7.50 -3.20
C THR A 52 12.00 -7.22 -2.73
N ARG A 53 12.72 -8.29 -2.44
CA ARG A 53 14.16 -8.20 -2.12
C ARG A 53 14.96 -8.41 -3.39
N LEU A 54 15.79 -7.42 -3.71
CA LEU A 54 16.63 -7.39 -4.89
C LEU A 54 18.09 -7.65 -4.51
N PRO A 55 18.97 -8.00 -5.48
CA PRO A 55 20.41 -8.08 -5.24
C PRO A 55 20.99 -6.77 -4.71
N LYS A 56 22.17 -6.84 -4.08
CA LYS A 56 22.91 -5.69 -3.53
C LYS A 56 22.21 -4.96 -2.39
N ASN A 57 21.48 -5.71 -1.55
CA ASN A 57 20.76 -5.16 -0.39
C ASN A 57 19.68 -4.11 -0.71
N LEU A 58 19.07 -4.22 -1.88
CA LEU A 58 17.96 -3.37 -2.28
C LEU A 58 16.62 -4.02 -1.89
N VAL A 59 15.67 -3.22 -1.44
CA VAL A 59 14.30 -3.65 -1.14
C VAL A 59 13.33 -2.67 -1.79
N GLU A 60 12.40 -3.18 -2.58
CA GLU A 60 11.28 -2.40 -3.08
C GLU A 60 10.03 -2.71 -2.26
N VAL A 61 9.34 -1.68 -1.81
CA VAL A 61 8.16 -1.81 -0.95
C VAL A 61 7.15 -0.70 -1.25
N TRP A 62 5.88 -1.08 -1.32
CA TRP A 62 4.79 -0.12 -1.38
C TRP A 62 4.48 0.41 0.01
N VAL A 63 4.37 1.72 0.11
CA VAL A 63 4.04 2.45 1.34
C VAL A 63 2.75 3.22 1.11
N GLN A 64 1.84 3.14 2.07
CA GLN A 64 0.64 3.97 2.12
C GLN A 64 0.81 5.01 3.23
N SER A 65 0.59 6.26 2.88
CA SER A 65 0.57 7.37 3.83
C SER A 65 -0.84 7.95 3.89
N ALA A 66 -1.50 7.82 5.04
CA ALA A 66 -2.80 8.43 5.30
C ALA A 66 -2.55 9.80 5.96
N TYR A 67 -2.95 10.88 5.28
CA TYR A 67 -2.59 12.24 5.68
C TYR A 67 -3.47 12.80 6.80
N SER A 68 -2.85 13.53 7.73
CA SER A 68 -3.53 14.35 8.72
C SER A 68 -4.04 15.67 8.12
N GLU A 69 -4.96 16.34 8.80
CA GLU A 69 -5.44 17.67 8.40
C GLU A 69 -4.30 18.68 8.31
N LYS A 70 -3.32 18.61 9.22
CA LYS A 70 -2.13 19.46 9.21
C LYS A 70 -1.31 19.28 7.94
N SER A 71 -1.11 18.03 7.53
CA SER A 71 -0.37 17.70 6.31
C SER A 71 -1.12 18.16 5.07
N ILE A 72 -2.43 17.96 5.02
CA ILE A 72 -3.28 18.45 3.92
C ILE A 72 -3.15 19.97 3.79
N SER A 73 -3.21 20.72 4.90
CA SER A 73 -3.03 22.17 4.89
C SER A 73 -1.66 22.60 4.37
N HIS A 74 -0.61 21.84 4.69
CA HIS A 74 0.73 22.08 4.18
C HIS A 74 0.78 21.88 2.65
N TRP A 75 0.25 20.77 2.16
CA TRP A 75 0.22 20.46 0.73
C TRP A 75 -0.61 21.47 -0.06
N MET A 76 -1.70 21.98 0.51
CA MET A 76 -2.50 23.04 -0.10
C MET A 76 -1.71 24.34 -0.27
N ARG A 77 -0.89 24.70 0.70
CA ARG A 77 -0.03 25.91 0.61
C ARG A 77 1.05 25.76 -0.43
N GLU A 78 1.66 24.59 -0.54
CA GLU A 78 2.77 24.30 -1.47
C GLU A 78 2.29 23.97 -2.89
N GLY A 79 1.23 23.20 -3.00
CA GLY A 79 0.77 22.60 -4.27
C GLY A 79 -0.54 23.16 -4.82
N GLY A 80 -1.22 24.07 -4.09
CA GLY A 80 -2.47 24.69 -4.51
C GLY A 80 -3.72 23.87 -4.19
N ASN A 81 -4.85 24.29 -4.74
CA ASN A 81 -6.19 23.81 -4.39
C ASN A 81 -6.48 22.34 -4.76
N GLY A 82 -5.63 21.72 -5.58
CA GLY A 82 -5.79 20.31 -5.95
C GLY A 82 -5.62 19.32 -4.78
N PHE A 83 -4.98 19.75 -3.69
CA PHE A 83 -4.69 18.92 -2.52
C PHE A 83 -5.71 19.07 -1.39
N GLN A 84 -6.76 19.86 -1.53
CA GLN A 84 -7.75 20.10 -0.46
C GLN A 84 -8.48 18.84 -0.01
N ASP A 85 -8.69 17.89 -0.93
CA ASP A 85 -9.38 16.62 -0.69
C ASP A 85 -8.41 15.43 -0.57
N LEU A 86 -7.12 15.69 -0.33
CA LEU A 86 -6.11 14.66 -0.22
C LEU A 86 -6.47 13.67 0.89
N ASP A 87 -6.47 12.38 0.57
CA ASP A 87 -6.80 11.31 1.49
C ASP A 87 -5.54 10.52 1.88
N PHE A 88 -4.93 9.88 0.90
CA PHE A 88 -3.72 9.09 1.10
C PHE A 88 -2.84 9.10 -0.15
N SER A 89 -1.63 8.61 0.00
CA SER A 89 -0.75 8.31 -1.13
C SER A 89 -0.29 6.87 -1.10
N LEU A 90 0.03 6.35 -2.29
CA LEU A 90 0.78 5.12 -2.47
C LEU A 90 2.14 5.47 -3.08
N ILE A 91 3.20 5.02 -2.44
CA ILE A 91 4.56 5.31 -2.84
C ILE A 91 5.30 3.99 -3.01
N LEU A 92 5.84 3.73 -4.20
CA LEU A 92 6.80 2.65 -4.38
C LEU A 92 8.18 3.18 -4.01
N LEU A 93 8.70 2.68 -2.91
CA LEU A 93 9.96 3.09 -2.32
C LEU A 93 11.01 2.01 -2.56
N GLU A 94 12.20 2.40 -3.00
CA GLU A 94 13.36 1.53 -3.01
C GLU A 94 14.31 1.92 -1.90
N LEU A 95 14.70 0.95 -1.08
CA LEU A 95 15.61 1.13 0.04
C LEU A 95 16.94 0.44 -0.27
N ASN A 96 18.06 1.14 -0.04
CA ASN A 96 19.37 0.52 0.04
C ASN A 96 19.67 0.27 1.52
N CYS A 97 19.58 -0.98 1.94
CA CYS A 97 19.71 -1.36 3.34
C CYS A 97 21.14 -1.15 3.86
N ALA A 98 22.14 -1.37 3.02
CA ALA A 98 23.55 -1.23 3.39
C ALA A 98 23.96 0.24 3.51
N GLU A 99 23.55 1.08 2.58
CA GLU A 99 23.93 2.50 2.52
C GLU A 99 22.96 3.44 3.26
N ARG A 100 21.87 2.91 3.80
CA ARG A 100 20.82 3.70 4.47
C ARG A 100 20.34 4.86 3.62
N SER A 101 19.95 4.55 2.40
CA SER A 101 19.39 5.51 1.45
C SER A 101 18.09 4.99 0.86
N SER A 102 17.27 5.90 0.37
CA SER A 102 16.01 5.58 -0.27
C SER A 102 15.75 6.48 -1.48
N ARG A 103 14.93 6.00 -2.39
CA ARG A 103 14.41 6.79 -3.50
C ARG A 103 12.96 6.43 -3.80
N TYR A 104 12.24 7.38 -4.34
CA TYR A 104 10.85 7.19 -4.77
C TYR A 104 10.83 6.73 -6.22
N LEU A 105 10.33 5.53 -6.46
CA LEU A 105 10.15 5.03 -7.82
C LEU A 105 8.82 5.46 -8.41
N ARG A 106 7.78 5.54 -7.59
CA ARG A 106 6.44 6.00 -7.99
C ARG A 106 5.76 6.68 -6.81
N ILE A 107 5.02 7.73 -7.07
CA ILE A 107 4.16 8.40 -6.10
C ILE A 107 2.79 8.60 -6.73
N VAL A 108 1.74 8.17 -6.05
CA VAL A 108 0.37 8.36 -6.48
C VAL A 108 -0.43 8.92 -5.32
N PHE A 109 -1.01 10.10 -5.50
CA PHE A 109 -1.90 10.71 -4.52
C PHE A 109 -3.36 10.43 -4.85
N TYR A 110 -4.13 10.09 -3.86
CA TYR A 110 -5.56 9.83 -3.95
C TYR A 110 -6.33 10.86 -3.15
N ALA A 111 -7.30 11.49 -3.78
CA ALA A 111 -8.23 12.40 -3.13
C ALA A 111 -9.52 11.69 -2.74
N LYS A 112 -10.24 12.21 -1.73
CA LYS A 112 -11.52 11.67 -1.26
C LYS A 112 -12.59 11.64 -2.33
N ASN A 113 -12.52 12.56 -3.29
CA ASN A 113 -13.45 12.63 -4.43
C ASN A 113 -13.13 11.65 -5.57
N GLY A 114 -12.13 10.78 -5.41
CA GLY A 114 -11.70 9.80 -6.40
C GLY A 114 -10.67 10.30 -7.41
N LYS A 115 -10.28 11.57 -7.36
CA LYS A 115 -9.22 12.09 -8.22
C LYS A 115 -7.87 11.49 -7.83
N VAL A 116 -7.04 11.26 -8.83
CA VAL A 116 -5.70 10.67 -8.69
C VAL A 116 -4.68 11.63 -9.30
N PHE A 117 -3.62 11.88 -8.55
CA PHE A 117 -2.51 12.73 -9.01
C PHE A 117 -1.22 11.93 -9.02
N GLN A 118 -0.46 12.05 -10.10
CA GLN A 118 0.89 11.51 -10.17
C GLN A 118 1.86 12.67 -10.40
N PRO A 119 2.62 13.09 -9.38
CA PRO A 119 3.61 14.13 -9.57
C PRO A 119 4.77 13.62 -10.44
N LEU A 120 5.56 14.55 -10.96
CA LEU A 120 6.78 14.23 -11.68
C LEU A 120 7.73 13.47 -10.75
N ASP A 121 8.22 12.33 -11.24
CA ASP A 121 9.10 11.46 -10.48
C ASP A 121 10.46 12.11 -10.28
N ASN A 122 10.93 12.12 -9.04
CA ASN A 122 12.30 12.41 -8.70
C ASN A 122 12.86 11.16 -8.02
N ASP A 123 13.60 10.35 -8.77
CA ASP A 123 14.16 9.08 -8.33
C ASP A 123 15.57 9.19 -7.72
N GLU A 124 15.93 10.38 -7.24
CA GLU A 124 17.21 10.59 -6.59
C GLU A 124 17.31 9.85 -5.25
N TRP A 125 18.50 9.34 -4.97
CA TRP A 125 18.80 8.73 -3.69
C TRP A 125 18.97 9.78 -2.60
N HIS A 126 18.27 9.56 -1.49
CA HIS A 126 18.34 10.39 -0.31
C HIS A 126 18.80 9.58 0.90
N PHE A 127 19.62 10.18 1.75
CA PHE A 127 19.98 9.57 3.02
C PHE A 127 18.74 9.43 3.93
N ILE A 128 18.63 8.29 4.59
CA ILE A 128 17.54 8.02 5.53
C ILE A 128 17.94 8.56 6.91
N ALA A 129 17.27 9.62 7.35
CA ALA A 129 17.46 10.16 8.70
C ALA A 129 17.02 9.15 9.76
N PRO A 130 17.79 8.93 10.84
CA PRO A 130 17.49 7.90 11.84
C PRO A 130 16.12 8.05 12.51
N ASP A 131 15.70 9.29 12.76
CA ASP A 131 14.46 9.59 13.48
C ASP A 131 13.25 9.86 12.54
N SER A 132 13.38 9.51 11.27
CA SER A 132 12.31 9.68 10.28
C SER A 132 11.41 8.44 10.21
N MET A 133 10.22 8.60 9.60
CA MET A 133 9.33 7.47 9.30
C MET A 133 9.98 6.48 8.33
N THR A 134 10.74 6.97 7.35
CA THR A 134 11.52 6.11 6.47
C THR A 134 12.61 5.34 7.25
N GLY A 135 13.19 5.94 8.28
CA GLY A 135 14.11 5.28 9.19
C GLY A 135 13.47 4.14 9.97
N THR A 136 12.24 4.32 10.42
CA THR A 136 11.45 3.26 11.05
C THR A 136 11.16 2.13 10.07
N LEU A 137 10.75 2.45 8.86
CA LEU A 137 10.52 1.46 7.79
C LEU A 137 11.81 0.67 7.48
N HIS A 138 12.95 1.35 7.40
CA HIS A 138 14.26 0.71 7.18
C HIS A 138 14.54 -0.36 8.23
N LYS A 139 14.28 -0.08 9.50
CA LYS A 139 14.45 -1.06 10.60
C LYS A 139 13.50 -2.25 10.44
N GLU A 140 12.29 -2.03 9.95
CA GLU A 140 11.30 -3.09 9.76
C GLU A 140 11.65 -4.02 8.58
N VAL A 141 12.10 -3.47 7.47
CA VAL A 141 12.26 -4.24 6.22
C VAL A 141 13.70 -4.65 5.92
N CYS A 142 14.69 -4.00 6.49
CA CYS A 142 16.13 -4.27 6.29
C CYS A 142 16.71 -5.21 7.34
N ARG A 143 16.01 -6.28 7.62
CA ARG A 143 16.48 -7.31 8.56
C ARG A 143 17.25 -8.42 7.88
#